data_db72d6a19bb0eeb053c2ec4017ff3801
#
_entry.id   db72d6a19bb0eeb053c2ec4017ff3801
#
_cell.length_a   1.000
_cell.length_b   1.000
_cell.length_c   1.000
_cell.angle_alpha   90.00
_cell.angle_beta   90.00
_cell.angle_gamma   90.00
#
_symmetry.space_group_name_H-M   'P 1'
#
loop_
_entity.id
_entity.type
_entity.pdbx_description
1 polymer ?
#
loop_
_entity_poly.entity_id
_entity_poly.type
_entity_poly.pdbx_seq_one_letter_code
_entity_poly.pdbx_strand_id
1 'polypeptide(L)'
;MTAKRIIQTIRQNDPAIRSNREAWLYPGLWAMIFHRWANKLYRSGCFFLARLISQWARRRTGIEIHPGAEIGHGLFIDHGAGVVIGETCIIGDNVLIYHGVTLGGTGKDEGKRHPTVESGVVIGAGATILGDIKIGTNAKIGADALVLTDIPAYSTIVGEPARNTRLEASLRSEIAALKVRVEALEKSLNQLNSISPKNMSS
;
A
#
# COMPACT_ATOMS: atom_id res chain seq x y z
N MET A 1 12.30 9.52 -19.76
CA MET A 1 11.11 8.80 -20.29
C MET A 1 10.30 9.76 -21.13
N THR A 2 9.91 9.37 -22.32
CA THR A 2 9.10 10.20 -23.22
C THR A 2 7.60 9.97 -22.92
N ALA A 3 6.74 10.94 -23.27
CA ALA A 3 5.27 10.76 -23.17
C ALA A 3 4.80 9.46 -23.84
N LYS A 4 5.44 9.08 -24.96
CA LYS A 4 5.15 7.82 -25.67
C LYS A 4 5.29 6.58 -24.77
N ARG A 5 6.31 6.52 -23.92
CA ARG A 5 6.50 5.39 -22.98
C ARG A 5 5.45 5.38 -21.88
N ILE A 6 5.07 6.54 -21.36
CA ILE A 6 4.00 6.62 -20.34
C ILE A 6 2.67 6.15 -20.94
N ILE A 7 2.34 6.59 -22.16
CA ILE A 7 1.14 6.13 -22.88
C ILE A 7 1.14 4.61 -23.09
N GLN A 8 2.30 4.05 -23.43
CA GLN A 8 2.44 2.59 -23.56
C GLN A 8 2.18 1.87 -22.22
N THR A 9 2.73 2.39 -21.12
CA THR A 9 2.47 1.85 -19.77
C THR A 9 0.98 1.88 -19.41
N ILE A 10 0.29 3.00 -19.68
CA ILE A 10 -1.15 3.12 -19.45
C ILE A 10 -1.89 2.03 -20.23
N ARG A 11 -1.61 1.85 -21.52
CA ARG A 11 -2.26 0.83 -22.35
C ARG A 11 -2.01 -0.61 -21.91
N GLN A 12 -0.88 -0.87 -21.28
CA GLN A 12 -0.55 -2.21 -20.77
C GLN A 12 -1.28 -2.55 -19.48
N ASN A 13 -1.62 -1.53 -18.68
CA ASN A 13 -2.16 -1.71 -17.34
C ASN A 13 -3.66 -1.40 -17.24
N ASP A 14 -4.22 -0.57 -18.14
CA ASP A 14 -5.64 -0.25 -18.12
C ASP A 14 -6.37 -0.91 -19.31
N PRO A 15 -7.20 -1.94 -19.07
CA PRO A 15 -7.99 -2.58 -20.12
C PRO A 15 -9.12 -1.69 -20.68
N ALA A 16 -9.50 -0.61 -19.99
CA ALA A 16 -10.58 0.28 -20.40
C ALA A 16 -10.17 1.26 -21.50
N ILE A 17 -8.86 1.49 -21.70
CA ILE A 17 -8.37 2.45 -22.70
C ILE A 17 -8.58 1.96 -24.13
N ARG A 18 -9.26 2.74 -24.95
CA ARG A 18 -9.60 2.41 -26.34
C ARG A 18 -8.61 2.98 -27.37
N SER A 19 -7.93 4.09 -27.04
CA SER A 19 -7.03 4.76 -27.97
C SER A 19 -5.87 5.47 -27.29
N ASN A 20 -4.78 5.71 -28.04
CA ASN A 20 -3.66 6.51 -27.54
C ASN A 20 -4.06 7.97 -27.21
N ARG A 21 -5.16 8.47 -27.79
CA ARG A 21 -5.66 9.83 -27.51
C ARG A 21 -6.27 9.91 -26.12
N GLU A 22 -6.95 8.85 -25.67
CA GLU A 22 -7.53 8.78 -24.31
C GLU A 22 -6.46 8.84 -23.23
N ALA A 23 -5.25 8.29 -23.48
CA ALA A 23 -4.15 8.35 -22.53
C ALA A 23 -3.78 9.80 -22.12
N TRP A 24 -4.03 10.78 -22.99
CA TRP A 24 -3.79 12.21 -22.68
C TRP A 24 -4.78 12.78 -21.67
N LEU A 25 -5.86 12.07 -21.38
CA LEU A 25 -6.85 12.44 -20.36
C LEU A 25 -6.46 11.91 -18.96
N TYR A 26 -5.48 11.01 -18.87
CA TYR A 26 -5.06 10.43 -17.61
C TYR A 26 -4.28 11.42 -16.75
N PRO A 27 -4.73 11.70 -15.51
CA PRO A 27 -4.02 12.60 -14.60
C PRO A 27 -2.59 12.14 -14.32
N GLY A 28 -2.37 10.82 -14.19
CA GLY A 28 -1.06 10.22 -13.96
C GLY A 28 -0.03 10.54 -15.05
N LEU A 29 -0.46 10.60 -16.33
CA LEU A 29 0.43 11.03 -17.44
C LEU A 29 0.99 12.43 -17.19
N TRP A 30 0.11 13.38 -16.86
CA TRP A 30 0.50 14.76 -16.64
C TRP A 30 1.33 14.93 -15.37
N ALA A 31 0.94 14.26 -14.29
CA ALA A 31 1.73 14.27 -13.05
C ALA A 31 3.17 13.83 -13.32
N MET A 32 3.38 12.76 -14.09
CA MET A 32 4.70 12.26 -14.45
C MET A 32 5.48 13.19 -15.37
N ILE A 33 4.82 13.85 -16.31
CA ILE A 33 5.47 14.84 -17.20
C ILE A 33 5.96 16.01 -16.36
N PHE A 34 5.11 16.61 -15.51
CA PHE A 34 5.48 17.75 -14.67
C PHE A 34 6.51 17.38 -13.62
N HIS A 35 6.39 16.20 -13.00
CA HIS A 35 7.40 15.73 -12.05
C HIS A 35 8.79 15.72 -12.67
N ARG A 36 8.95 15.26 -13.91
CA ARG A 36 10.27 15.22 -14.56
C ARG A 36 10.88 16.59 -14.75
N TRP A 37 10.08 17.57 -15.13
CA TRP A 37 10.54 18.96 -15.24
C TRP A 37 10.93 19.50 -13.85
N ALA A 38 10.08 19.27 -12.85
CA ALA A 38 10.32 19.68 -11.48
C ALA A 38 11.57 19.00 -10.90
N ASN A 39 11.75 17.69 -11.09
CA ASN A 39 12.91 16.94 -10.61
C ASN A 39 14.23 17.43 -11.26
N LYS A 40 14.22 17.72 -12.57
CA LYS A 40 15.38 18.29 -13.24
C LYS A 40 15.80 19.64 -12.64
N LEU A 41 14.83 20.53 -12.36
CA LEU A 41 15.09 21.81 -11.71
C LEU A 41 15.56 21.62 -10.27
N TYR A 42 14.95 20.68 -9.54
CA TYR A 42 15.35 20.35 -8.18
C TYR A 42 16.82 19.91 -8.11
N ARG A 43 17.22 18.99 -8.99
CA ARG A 43 18.59 18.52 -9.12
C ARG A 43 19.60 19.62 -9.55
N SER A 44 19.12 20.67 -10.20
CA SER A 44 19.95 21.85 -10.56
C SER A 44 19.97 22.92 -9.47
N GLY A 45 19.41 22.66 -8.28
CA GLY A 45 19.36 23.62 -7.18
C GLY A 45 18.24 24.68 -7.27
N CYS A 46 17.39 24.63 -8.32
CA CYS A 46 16.30 25.57 -8.52
C CYS A 46 15.05 25.13 -7.71
N PHE A 47 15.17 25.01 -6.40
CA PHE A 47 14.16 24.41 -5.51
C PHE A 47 12.80 25.11 -5.57
N PHE A 48 12.78 26.44 -5.58
CA PHE A 48 11.54 27.21 -5.62
C PHE A 48 10.73 26.92 -6.91
N LEU A 49 11.37 26.97 -8.07
CA LEU A 49 10.71 26.70 -9.35
C LEU A 49 10.27 25.24 -9.46
N ALA A 50 11.10 24.33 -8.97
CA ALA A 50 10.74 22.92 -8.90
C ALA A 50 9.47 22.71 -8.08
N ARG A 51 9.38 23.34 -6.90
CA ARG A 51 8.22 23.27 -6.03
C ARG A 51 7.00 23.95 -6.63
N LEU A 52 7.15 25.07 -7.31
CA LEU A 52 6.08 25.77 -8.00
C LEU A 52 5.44 24.86 -9.06
N ILE A 53 6.26 24.20 -9.90
CA ILE A 53 5.77 23.25 -10.91
C ILE A 53 5.04 22.08 -10.24
N SER A 54 5.59 21.52 -9.18
CA SER A 54 4.96 20.41 -8.43
C SER A 54 3.60 20.81 -7.87
N GLN A 55 3.47 22.00 -7.27
CA GLN A 55 2.18 22.47 -6.71
C GLN A 55 1.16 22.79 -7.82
N TRP A 56 1.61 23.30 -8.95
CA TRP A 56 0.74 23.51 -10.10
C TRP A 56 0.25 22.17 -10.66
N ALA A 57 1.13 21.19 -10.80
CA ALA A 57 0.79 19.83 -11.23
C ALA A 57 -0.26 19.20 -10.29
N ARG A 58 -0.07 19.32 -8.97
CA ARG A 58 -1.03 18.84 -7.95
C ARG A 58 -2.43 19.46 -8.17
N ARG A 59 -2.51 20.78 -8.40
CA ARG A 59 -3.80 21.45 -8.65
C ARG A 59 -4.49 20.94 -9.90
N ARG A 60 -3.73 20.55 -10.92
CA ARG A 60 -4.26 20.09 -12.21
C ARG A 60 -4.63 18.62 -12.24
N THR A 61 -3.93 17.80 -11.45
CA THR A 61 -4.01 16.33 -11.53
C THR A 61 -4.60 15.69 -10.28
N GLY A 62 -4.64 16.41 -9.16
CA GLY A 62 -4.96 15.83 -7.85
C GLY A 62 -3.86 14.93 -7.27
N ILE A 63 -2.68 14.86 -7.94
CA ILE A 63 -1.55 14.01 -7.56
C ILE A 63 -0.41 14.90 -7.07
N GLU A 64 0.07 14.67 -5.86
CA GLU A 64 1.24 15.34 -5.31
C GLU A 64 2.47 14.46 -5.43
N ILE A 65 3.47 14.91 -6.19
CA ILE A 65 4.79 14.29 -6.24
C ILE A 65 5.81 15.35 -5.87
N HIS A 66 6.59 15.08 -4.79
CA HIS A 66 7.66 15.99 -4.42
C HIS A 66 8.76 15.99 -5.50
N PRO A 67 9.33 17.14 -5.87
CA PRO A 67 10.35 17.22 -6.92
C PRO A 67 11.61 16.38 -6.64
N GLY A 68 11.92 16.13 -5.35
CA GLY A 68 13.07 15.33 -4.93
C GLY A 68 12.87 13.82 -5.11
N ALA A 69 11.65 13.33 -5.28
CA ALA A 69 11.38 11.91 -5.42
C ALA A 69 12.10 11.32 -6.65
N GLU A 70 12.66 10.12 -6.49
CA GLU A 70 13.30 9.37 -7.57
C GLU A 70 12.34 8.31 -8.11
N ILE A 71 12.01 8.41 -9.40
CA ILE A 71 11.01 7.53 -10.01
C ILE A 71 11.60 6.88 -11.26
N GLY A 72 11.60 5.56 -11.26
CA GLY A 72 12.03 4.71 -12.36
C GLY A 72 11.13 4.77 -13.59
N HIS A 73 11.17 3.73 -14.39
CA HIS A 73 10.39 3.63 -15.62
C HIS A 73 9.08 2.87 -15.40
N GLY A 74 8.04 3.23 -16.15
CA GLY A 74 6.81 2.45 -16.15
C GLY A 74 5.93 2.61 -14.91
N LEU A 75 6.13 3.67 -14.08
CA LEU A 75 5.17 3.98 -13.04
C LEU A 75 3.80 4.28 -13.68
N PHE A 76 2.78 3.54 -13.26
CA PHE A 76 1.39 3.78 -13.62
C PHE A 76 0.60 4.22 -12.37
N ILE A 77 0.04 5.41 -12.43
CA ILE A 77 -0.85 5.96 -11.38
C ILE A 77 -2.26 5.90 -11.94
N ASP A 78 -3.04 4.96 -11.43
CA ASP A 78 -4.42 4.75 -11.84
C ASP A 78 -5.37 5.62 -11.01
N HIS A 79 -6.28 6.34 -11.69
CA HIS A 79 -7.15 7.39 -11.14
C HIS A 79 -6.38 8.55 -10.49
N GLY A 80 -5.50 8.30 -9.57
CA GLY A 80 -4.49 9.16 -8.98
C GLY A 80 -4.97 10.23 -8.00
N ALA A 81 -6.25 10.50 -7.86
CA ALA A 81 -6.75 11.51 -6.93
C ALA A 81 -6.27 11.23 -5.50
N GLY A 82 -5.67 12.22 -4.84
CA GLY A 82 -5.18 12.12 -3.46
C GLY A 82 -3.87 11.33 -3.27
N VAL A 83 -3.21 10.91 -4.36
CA VAL A 83 -1.87 10.29 -4.25
C VAL A 83 -0.85 11.32 -3.76
N VAL A 84 -0.04 10.94 -2.78
CA VAL A 84 1.06 11.74 -2.23
C VAL A 84 2.36 10.94 -2.26
N ILE A 85 3.39 11.45 -2.94
CA ILE A 85 4.73 10.87 -3.00
C ILE A 85 5.73 11.86 -2.41
N GLY A 86 6.33 11.49 -1.28
CA GLY A 86 7.23 12.34 -0.50
C GLY A 86 8.62 12.53 -1.12
N GLU A 87 9.38 13.46 -0.54
CA GLU A 87 10.65 13.96 -1.07
C GLU A 87 11.70 12.89 -1.33
N THR A 88 11.94 12.02 -0.36
CA THR A 88 13.01 11.01 -0.42
C THR A 88 12.49 9.62 -0.82
N CYS A 89 11.29 9.56 -1.45
CA CYS A 89 10.80 8.32 -2.04
C CYS A 89 11.70 7.88 -3.19
N ILE A 90 11.94 6.56 -3.24
CA ILE A 90 12.56 5.89 -4.36
C ILE A 90 11.56 4.87 -4.89
N ILE A 91 11.19 4.99 -6.16
CA ILE A 91 10.22 4.11 -6.82
C ILE A 91 10.91 3.45 -8.01
N GLY A 92 10.94 2.12 -7.99
CA GLY A 92 11.51 1.29 -9.05
C GLY A 92 10.69 1.29 -10.35
N ASP A 93 10.98 0.34 -11.20
CA ASP A 93 10.33 0.21 -12.51
C ASP A 93 9.00 -0.56 -12.44
N ASN A 94 8.06 -0.22 -13.33
CA ASN A 94 6.77 -0.92 -13.50
C ASN A 94 5.94 -1.04 -12.21
N VAL A 95 5.95 0.00 -11.39
CA VAL A 95 5.12 0.09 -10.18
C VAL A 95 3.72 0.58 -10.55
N LEU A 96 2.70 -0.02 -9.94
CA LEU A 96 1.31 0.41 -10.07
C LEU A 96 0.84 1.02 -8.74
N ILE A 97 0.28 2.23 -8.80
CA ILE A 97 -0.26 2.95 -7.63
C ILE A 97 -1.70 3.38 -7.94
N TYR A 98 -2.62 3.03 -7.05
CA TYR A 98 -4.01 3.49 -7.13
C TYR A 98 -4.21 4.83 -6.39
N HIS A 99 -5.41 5.41 -6.53
CA HIS A 99 -5.78 6.67 -5.87
C HIS A 99 -5.65 6.60 -4.34
N GLY A 100 -5.48 7.77 -3.70
CA GLY A 100 -5.43 7.91 -2.26
C GLY A 100 -4.17 7.35 -1.58
N VAL A 101 -3.24 6.76 -2.34
CA VAL A 101 -2.01 6.20 -1.78
C VAL A 101 -1.10 7.30 -1.24
N THR A 102 -0.57 7.09 -0.02
CA THR A 102 0.44 7.96 0.59
C THR A 102 1.76 7.22 0.77
N LEU A 103 2.82 7.73 0.16
CA LEU A 103 4.21 7.36 0.44
C LEU A 103 4.83 8.50 1.27
N GLY A 104 4.71 8.41 2.60
CA GLY A 104 4.99 9.48 3.55
C GLY A 104 6.18 9.20 4.46
N GLY A 105 6.61 10.24 5.18
CA GLY A 105 7.58 10.13 6.28
C GLY A 105 6.89 10.00 7.63
N THR A 106 7.62 9.49 8.63
CA THR A 106 7.23 9.48 10.03
C THR A 106 8.07 10.47 10.81
N GLY A 107 7.47 11.57 11.30
CA GLY A 107 8.18 12.50 12.15
C GLY A 107 8.93 13.62 11.43
N LYS A 108 9.95 14.16 12.10
CA LYS A 108 10.71 15.34 11.68
C LYS A 108 12.14 15.03 11.26
N ASP A 109 12.43 13.77 10.95
CA ASP A 109 13.78 13.34 10.59
C ASP A 109 14.26 14.02 9.29
N GLU A 110 15.51 14.43 9.29
CA GLU A 110 16.20 14.90 8.10
C GLU A 110 16.79 13.71 7.32
N GLY A 111 16.99 13.88 6.02
CA GLY A 111 17.51 12.82 5.16
C GLY A 111 16.46 11.83 4.65
N LYS A 112 16.85 10.59 4.50
CA LYS A 112 15.98 9.51 4.00
C LYS A 112 14.91 9.18 5.05
N ARG A 113 13.63 9.43 4.71
CA ARG A 113 12.49 9.31 5.62
C ARG A 113 11.19 8.84 4.93
N HIS A 114 11.25 8.56 3.66
CA HIS A 114 10.12 8.08 2.86
C HIS A 114 10.42 6.71 2.27
N PRO A 115 9.40 5.94 1.89
CA PRO A 115 9.57 4.56 1.43
C PRO A 115 10.46 4.41 0.20
N THR A 116 11.11 3.24 0.12
CA THR A 116 11.71 2.70 -1.08
C THR A 116 10.82 1.58 -1.62
N VAL A 117 10.25 1.78 -2.79
CA VAL A 117 9.36 0.83 -3.46
C VAL A 117 10.11 0.20 -4.61
N GLU A 118 10.36 -1.11 -4.55
CA GLU A 118 11.07 -1.84 -5.61
C GLU A 118 10.20 -2.07 -6.85
N SER A 119 10.81 -2.64 -7.90
CA SER A 119 10.14 -2.84 -9.19
C SER A 119 8.98 -3.82 -9.13
N GLY A 120 7.96 -3.60 -9.95
CA GLY A 120 6.80 -4.48 -10.11
C GLY A 120 5.81 -4.48 -8.93
N VAL A 121 5.99 -3.60 -7.94
CA VAL A 121 5.09 -3.49 -6.79
C VAL A 121 3.74 -2.94 -7.22
N VAL A 122 2.67 -3.47 -6.61
CA VAL A 122 1.29 -2.98 -6.76
C VAL A 122 0.80 -2.44 -5.43
N ILE A 123 0.33 -1.19 -5.40
CA ILE A 123 -0.17 -0.52 -4.20
C ILE A 123 -1.64 -0.17 -4.39
N GLY A 124 -2.50 -0.85 -3.62
CA GLY A 124 -3.95 -0.69 -3.63
C GLY A 124 -4.42 0.69 -3.16
N ALA A 125 -5.64 1.03 -3.52
CA ALA A 125 -6.25 2.32 -3.23
C ALA A 125 -6.24 2.63 -1.72
N GLY A 126 -5.96 3.89 -1.37
CA GLY A 126 -5.96 4.35 0.02
C GLY A 126 -4.82 3.85 0.89
N ALA A 127 -3.96 2.96 0.40
CA ALA A 127 -2.87 2.42 1.20
C ALA A 127 -1.91 3.53 1.68
N THR A 128 -1.48 3.44 2.93
CA THR A 128 -0.59 4.41 3.57
C THR A 128 0.71 3.71 3.97
N ILE A 129 1.82 4.13 3.38
CA ILE A 129 3.15 3.55 3.61
C ILE A 129 4.04 4.65 4.18
N LEU A 130 4.52 4.48 5.42
CA LEU A 130 5.21 5.54 6.16
C LEU A 130 6.58 5.09 6.64
N GLY A 131 7.54 6.02 6.53
CA GLY A 131 8.88 5.86 7.06
C GLY A 131 9.90 5.46 6.00
N ASP A 132 11.16 5.35 6.43
CA ASP A 132 12.25 4.80 5.62
C ASP A 132 12.17 3.27 5.62
N ILE A 133 11.18 2.74 4.95
CA ILE A 133 10.92 1.31 4.84
C ILE A 133 11.02 0.85 3.38
N LYS A 134 11.24 -0.43 3.20
CA LYS A 134 11.43 -1.06 1.89
C LYS A 134 10.24 -1.95 1.54
N ILE A 135 9.65 -1.75 0.37
CA ILE A 135 8.65 -2.63 -0.22
C ILE A 135 9.33 -3.44 -1.32
N GLY A 136 9.50 -4.73 -1.06
CA GLY A 136 10.27 -5.63 -1.91
C GLY A 136 9.62 -5.87 -3.28
N THR A 137 10.46 -6.27 -4.24
CA THR A 137 10.09 -6.52 -5.64
C THR A 137 8.84 -7.39 -5.78
N ASN A 138 7.92 -6.98 -6.66
CA ASN A 138 6.66 -7.69 -6.96
C ASN A 138 5.74 -7.91 -5.73
N ALA A 139 5.95 -7.19 -4.63
CA ALA A 139 5.02 -7.21 -3.52
C ALA A 139 3.68 -6.55 -3.89
N LYS A 140 2.61 -6.96 -3.24
CA LYS A 140 1.26 -6.42 -3.41
C LYS A 140 0.76 -5.87 -2.08
N ILE A 141 0.40 -4.61 -2.07
CA ILE A 141 -0.19 -3.94 -0.90
C ILE A 141 -1.68 -3.77 -1.18
N GLY A 142 -2.51 -4.34 -0.33
CA GLY A 142 -3.97 -4.24 -0.42
C GLY A 142 -4.50 -2.83 -0.19
N ALA A 143 -5.73 -2.59 -0.60
CA ALA A 143 -6.39 -1.31 -0.36
C ALA A 143 -6.47 -0.99 1.14
N ASP A 144 -6.38 0.30 1.48
CA ASP A 144 -6.44 0.85 2.84
C ASP A 144 -5.44 0.25 3.85
N ALA A 145 -4.44 -0.50 3.37
CA ALA A 145 -3.42 -1.07 4.24
C ALA A 145 -2.51 0.02 4.82
N LEU A 146 -2.24 -0.03 6.13
CA LEU A 146 -1.22 0.76 6.79
C LEU A 146 0.07 -0.05 6.92
N VAL A 147 1.15 0.42 6.29
CA VAL A 147 2.45 -0.26 6.25
C VAL A 147 3.50 0.61 6.96
N LEU A 148 4.08 0.06 8.03
CA LEU A 148 5.05 0.75 8.89
C LEU A 148 6.37 -0.02 9.03
N THR A 149 6.51 -1.15 8.34
CA THR A 149 7.70 -2.03 8.38
C THR A 149 8.03 -2.53 6.98
N ASP A 150 9.25 -3.04 6.82
CA ASP A 150 9.71 -3.62 5.55
C ASP A 150 8.82 -4.78 5.10
N ILE A 151 8.57 -4.84 3.79
CA ILE A 151 7.80 -5.90 3.16
C ILE A 151 8.72 -6.73 2.27
N PRO A 152 8.80 -8.05 2.47
CA PRO A 152 9.58 -8.93 1.62
C PRO A 152 9.09 -8.95 0.17
N ALA A 153 9.98 -9.27 -0.76
CA ALA A 153 9.62 -9.47 -2.16
C ALA A 153 8.56 -10.57 -2.33
N TYR A 154 7.69 -10.42 -3.34
CA TYR A 154 6.61 -11.35 -3.69
C TYR A 154 5.55 -11.57 -2.60
N SER A 155 5.54 -10.75 -1.53
CA SER A 155 4.55 -10.82 -0.46
C SER A 155 3.26 -10.10 -0.84
N THR A 156 2.15 -10.56 -0.25
CA THR A 156 0.86 -9.84 -0.32
C THR A 156 0.47 -9.39 1.09
N ILE A 157 0.32 -8.07 1.26
CA ILE A 157 -0.13 -7.45 2.50
C ILE A 157 -1.57 -6.99 2.29
N VAL A 158 -2.42 -7.26 3.23
CA VAL A 158 -3.84 -6.86 3.17
C VAL A 158 -4.16 -5.93 4.33
N GLY A 159 -5.04 -4.97 4.07
CA GLY A 159 -5.67 -4.16 5.12
C GLY A 159 -6.68 -4.99 5.91
N GLU A 160 -7.18 -4.43 6.99
CA GLU A 160 -8.19 -5.10 7.80
C GLU A 160 -9.56 -4.98 7.12
N PRO A 161 -10.21 -6.11 6.74
CA PRO A 161 -11.53 -6.05 6.14
C PRO A 161 -12.57 -5.53 7.13
N ALA A 162 -13.65 -4.97 6.62
CA ALA A 162 -14.77 -4.53 7.44
C ALA A 162 -15.30 -5.67 8.32
N ARG A 163 -15.54 -5.38 9.61
CA ARG A 163 -16.03 -6.37 10.59
C ARG A 163 -17.49 -6.11 10.95
N ASN A 164 -18.25 -7.18 11.06
CA ASN A 164 -19.58 -7.11 11.65
C ASN A 164 -19.47 -7.25 13.17
N THR A 165 -19.44 -6.12 13.89
CA THR A 165 -19.25 -6.08 15.33
C THR A 165 -20.35 -6.81 16.12
N ARG A 166 -21.57 -6.88 15.59
CA ARG A 166 -22.68 -7.64 16.23
C ARG A 166 -22.46 -9.14 16.11
N LEU A 167 -22.04 -9.61 14.92
CA LEU A 167 -21.74 -11.02 14.70
C LEU A 167 -20.53 -11.46 15.53
N GLU A 168 -19.47 -10.65 15.59
CA GLU A 168 -18.29 -10.93 16.41
C GLU A 168 -18.62 -11.02 17.91
N ALA A 169 -19.47 -10.11 18.42
CA ALA A 169 -19.91 -10.16 19.82
C ALA A 169 -20.70 -11.45 20.11
N SER A 170 -21.60 -11.86 19.20
CA SER A 170 -22.34 -13.11 19.30
C SER A 170 -21.42 -14.33 19.30
N LEU A 171 -20.49 -14.40 18.35
CA LEU A 171 -19.51 -15.51 18.25
C LEU A 171 -18.59 -15.58 19.47
N ARG A 172 -18.14 -14.45 20.01
CA ARG A 172 -17.33 -14.42 21.25
C ARG A 172 -18.10 -14.97 22.43
N SER A 173 -19.39 -14.62 22.56
CA SER A 173 -20.28 -15.14 23.62
C SER A 173 -20.46 -16.65 23.50
N GLU A 174 -20.67 -17.15 22.28
CA GLU A 174 -20.84 -18.58 22.00
C GLU A 174 -19.56 -19.39 22.28
N ILE A 175 -18.40 -18.86 21.86
CA ILE A 175 -17.08 -19.45 22.15
C ILE A 175 -16.83 -19.49 23.65
N ALA A 176 -17.18 -18.44 24.40
CA ALA A 176 -17.05 -18.42 25.87
C ALA A 176 -17.92 -19.50 26.53
N ALA A 177 -19.18 -19.65 26.09
CA ALA A 177 -20.10 -20.67 26.57
C ALA A 177 -19.60 -22.10 26.24
N LEU A 178 -19.07 -22.31 25.05
CA LEU A 178 -18.47 -23.61 24.66
C LEU A 178 -17.23 -23.96 25.49
N LYS A 179 -16.36 -23.00 25.79
CA LYS A 179 -15.19 -23.23 26.65
C LYS A 179 -15.59 -23.70 28.03
N VAL A 180 -16.58 -23.04 28.64
CA VAL A 180 -17.11 -23.47 29.98
C VAL A 180 -17.67 -24.89 29.93
N ARG A 181 -18.38 -25.26 28.84
CA ARG A 181 -18.90 -26.63 28.68
C ARG A 181 -17.77 -27.65 28.48
N VAL A 182 -16.74 -27.34 27.73
CA VAL A 182 -15.58 -28.22 27.56
C VAL A 182 -14.88 -28.46 28.89
N GLU A 183 -14.59 -27.41 29.67
CA GLU A 183 -13.97 -27.53 31.00
C GLU A 183 -14.82 -28.40 31.98
N ALA A 184 -16.15 -28.23 31.93
CA ALA A 184 -17.04 -29.04 32.74
C ALA A 184 -17.02 -30.53 32.35
N LEU A 185 -16.99 -30.81 31.04
CA LEU A 185 -16.91 -32.18 30.51
C LEU A 185 -15.58 -32.85 30.85
N GLU A 186 -14.47 -32.12 30.70
CA GLU A 186 -13.13 -32.61 31.09
C GLU A 186 -13.05 -32.96 32.57
N LYS A 187 -13.65 -32.12 33.42
CA LYS A 187 -13.73 -32.36 34.88
C LYS A 187 -14.53 -33.63 35.18
N SER A 188 -15.67 -33.83 34.51
CA SER A 188 -16.52 -35.02 34.67
C SER A 188 -15.81 -36.29 34.18
N LEU A 189 -15.10 -36.19 33.04
CA LEU A 189 -14.32 -37.30 32.49
C LEU A 189 -13.18 -37.74 33.42
N ASN A 190 -12.46 -36.77 34.01
CA ASN A 190 -11.40 -37.04 34.97
C ASN A 190 -11.93 -37.67 36.26
N GLN A 191 -13.11 -37.29 36.71
CA GLN A 191 -13.79 -37.96 37.84
C GLN A 191 -14.16 -39.40 37.51
N LEU A 192 -14.70 -39.68 36.34
CA LEU A 192 -15.04 -41.06 35.92
C LEU A 192 -13.81 -41.92 35.79
N ASN A 193 -12.72 -41.42 35.22
CA ASN A 193 -11.46 -42.13 35.13
C ASN A 193 -10.78 -42.42 36.48
N SER A 194 -11.05 -41.58 37.50
CA SER A 194 -10.55 -41.80 38.85
C SER A 194 -11.31 -42.89 39.62
N ILE A 195 -12.53 -43.20 39.18
CA ILE A 195 -13.40 -44.23 39.82
C ILE A 195 -13.13 -45.65 39.21
N SER A 196 -12.57 -45.71 37.97
CA SER A 196 -12.42 -46.99 37.23
C SER A 196 -11.24 -47.92 37.61
N PRO A 197 -10.20 -47.60 38.37
CA PRO A 197 -9.07 -48.52 38.55
C PRO A 197 -9.16 -49.51 39.71
N LYS A 198 -10.30 -49.80 40.29
CA LYS A 198 -10.36 -50.70 41.48
C LYS A 198 -10.99 -52.08 41.29
N ASN A 199 -11.46 -52.47 40.13
CA ASN A 199 -12.15 -53.77 39.94
C ASN A 199 -11.53 -54.74 38.94
N MET A 200 -10.21 -54.71 38.70
CA MET A 200 -9.54 -55.72 37.88
C MET A 200 -8.29 -56.25 38.54
N SER A 201 -8.40 -56.71 39.82
CA SER A 201 -7.39 -57.57 40.44
C SER A 201 -8.08 -58.34 41.55
N SER A 202 -8.71 -59.42 41.19
CA SER A 202 -9.02 -60.58 42.03
C SER A 202 -9.14 -61.82 41.17
#